data_7634de80e177f215d41c2f134ab269cb
#
_entry.id   7634de80e177f215d41c2f134ab269cb
#
_cell.length_a   1.000
_cell.length_b   1.000
_cell.length_c   1.000
_cell.angle_alpha   90.00
_cell.angle_beta   90.00
_cell.angle_gamma   90.00
#
_symmetry.space_group_name_H-M   'P 1'
#
loop_
_entity.id
_entity.type
_entity.pdbx_description
1 polymer ?
#
loop_
_entity_poly.entity_id
_entity_poly.type
_entity_poly.pdbx_seq_one_letter_code
_entity_poly.pdbx_strand_id
1 'polypeptide(L)' 'MARHAYEITVTGSFGQAAREAFPDMEVRTESRIMILSGALDQPSLHALLERVRALGLELLSVRRSGLSPPD' A
#
# COMPACT_ATOMS: atom_id res chain seq x y z
N MET A 1 10.47 -7.04 -15.25
CA MET A 1 9.57 -7.49 -14.23
C MET A 1 8.19 -6.93 -14.38
N ALA A 2 7.21 -7.77 -14.12
CA ALA A 2 5.84 -7.33 -14.28
C ALA A 2 5.41 -6.48 -13.10
N ARG A 3 4.74 -5.39 -13.39
CA ARG A 3 4.13 -4.53 -12.38
C ARG A 3 2.64 -4.69 -12.44
N HIS A 4 2.03 -4.67 -11.29
CA HIS A 4 0.58 -4.76 -11.18
C HIS A 4 0.09 -3.65 -10.27
N ALA A 5 -1.12 -3.20 -10.51
CA ALA A 5 -1.73 -2.23 -9.62
C ALA A 5 -2.19 -2.93 -8.36
N TYR A 6 -1.79 -2.38 -7.22
CA TYR A 6 -2.15 -2.92 -5.93
C TYR A 6 -2.84 -1.86 -5.10
N GLU A 7 -3.70 -2.34 -4.23
CA GLU A 7 -4.34 -1.49 -3.25
C GLU A 7 -4.10 -2.14 -1.89
N ILE A 8 -3.39 -1.44 -1.03
CA ILE A 8 -3.02 -1.97 0.28
C ILE A 8 -3.72 -1.11 1.33
N THR A 9 -4.49 -1.76 2.18
CA THR A 9 -5.25 -1.08 3.22
C THR A 9 -4.63 -1.39 4.57
N VAL A 10 -4.32 -0.33 5.31
CA VAL A 10 -3.70 -0.46 6.63
C VAL A 10 -4.43 0.41 7.62
N THR A 11 -4.27 0.10 8.89
CA THR A 11 -4.83 0.90 9.96
C THR A 11 -3.78 1.12 11.03
N GLY A 12 -3.94 2.21 11.79
CA GLY A 12 -2.99 2.55 12.83
C GLY A 12 -2.93 4.04 13.02
N SER A 13 -1.86 4.51 13.64
CA SER A 13 -1.62 5.93 13.80
C SER A 13 -0.90 6.44 12.56
N PHE A 14 -1.57 7.33 11.85
CA PHE A 14 -0.99 7.90 10.65
C PHE A 14 -0.54 9.32 10.94
N GLY A 15 0.69 9.59 10.69
CA GLY A 15 1.18 10.93 10.74
C GLY A 15 1.76 11.28 9.40
N GLN A 16 2.38 12.44 9.35
CA GLN A 16 3.04 12.86 8.14
C GLN A 16 4.14 11.90 7.75
N ALA A 17 4.81 11.32 8.74
CA ALA A 17 5.87 10.37 8.47
C ALA A 17 5.37 9.16 7.69
N ALA A 18 4.15 8.73 8.00
CA ALA A 18 3.58 7.58 7.29
C ALA A 18 3.36 7.90 5.82
N ARG A 19 2.90 9.11 5.53
CA ARG A 19 2.71 9.53 4.14
C ARG A 19 4.02 9.61 3.40
N GLU A 20 5.03 10.15 4.06
CA GLU A 20 6.34 10.33 3.43
C GLU A 20 7.05 9.01 3.22
N ALA A 21 6.64 7.98 3.93
CA ALA A 21 7.25 6.67 3.79
C ALA A 21 6.89 5.99 2.48
N PHE A 22 5.85 6.47 1.80
CA PHE A 22 5.36 5.85 0.57
C PHE A 22 5.28 6.87 -0.56
N PRO A 23 6.41 7.44 -0.96
CA PRO A 23 6.39 8.55 -1.92
C PRO A 23 5.92 8.14 -3.30
N ASP A 24 6.05 6.87 -3.65
CA ASP A 24 5.67 6.40 -4.98
C ASP A 24 4.25 5.89 -5.04
N MET A 25 3.53 6.00 -3.92
CA MET A 25 2.17 5.48 -3.85
C MET A 25 1.19 6.62 -3.70
N GLU A 26 0.01 6.41 -4.21
CA GLU A 26 -1.09 7.32 -3.95
C GLU A 26 -1.66 6.96 -2.58
N VAL A 27 -1.74 7.93 -1.69
CA VAL A 27 -2.16 7.70 -0.31
C VAL A 27 -3.49 8.38 -0.07
N ARG A 28 -4.45 7.61 0.41
CA ARG A 28 -5.76 8.13 0.77
C ARG A 28 -6.08 7.68 2.19
N THR A 29 -6.56 8.60 2.99
CA THR A 29 -6.90 8.29 4.38
C THR A 29 -8.39 8.50 4.60
N GLU A 30 -9.00 7.58 5.34
CA GLU A 30 -10.40 7.66 5.74
C GLU A 30 -10.52 7.14 7.15
N SER A 31 -10.94 8.01 8.06
CA SER A 31 -11.02 7.63 9.46
C SER A 31 -9.68 7.09 9.93
N ARG A 32 -9.61 5.83 10.27
CA ARG A 32 -8.38 5.21 10.76
C ARG A 32 -7.74 4.31 9.72
N ILE A 33 -8.19 4.43 8.50
CA ILE A 33 -7.72 3.55 7.43
C ILE A 33 -6.92 4.38 6.45
N MET A 34 -5.79 3.83 6.04
CA MET A 34 -4.98 4.42 4.98
C MET A 34 -4.94 3.44 3.83
N ILE A 35 -5.21 3.93 2.64
CA ILE A 35 -5.22 3.11 1.44
C ILE A 35 -4.08 3.57 0.54
N LEU A 36 -3.20 2.65 0.24
CA LEU A 36 -2.04 2.90 -0.62
C LEU A 36 -2.30 2.26 -1.97
N SER A 37 -2.22 3.06 -3.02
CA SER A 37 -2.48 2.58 -4.37
C SER A 37 -1.29 2.87 -5.27
N GLY A 38 -0.97 1.95 -6.12
CA GLY A 38 0.11 2.16 -7.07
C GLY A 38 0.51 0.89 -7.78
N ALA A 39 1.39 1.03 -8.75
CA ALA A 39 1.88 -0.10 -9.52
C ALA A 39 3.18 -0.59 -8.89
N LEU A 40 3.24 -1.87 -8.59
CA LEU A 40 4.39 -2.47 -7.91
C LEU A 40 4.76 -3.79 -8.56
N ASP A 41 6.05 -4.09 -8.56
CA ASP A 41 6.50 -5.44 -8.85
C ASP A 41 6.59 -6.21 -7.52
N GLN A 42 6.93 -7.49 -7.59
CA GLN A 42 6.98 -8.33 -6.39
C GLN A 42 7.96 -7.81 -5.34
N PRO A 43 9.21 -7.51 -5.69
CA PRO A 43 10.14 -7.03 -4.67
C PRO A 43 9.68 -5.73 -4.03
N SER A 44 9.10 -4.83 -4.82
CA SER A 44 8.61 -3.56 -4.30
C SER A 44 7.43 -3.76 -3.37
N LEU A 45 6.55 -4.68 -3.71
CA LEU A 45 5.42 -5.00 -2.85
C LEU A 45 5.90 -5.53 -1.50
N HIS A 46 6.86 -6.44 -1.52
CA HIS A 46 7.41 -6.99 -0.29
C HIS A 46 8.08 -5.91 0.55
N ALA A 47 8.81 -5.02 -0.09
CA ALA A 47 9.47 -3.93 0.61
C ALA A 47 8.45 -3.01 1.25
N LEU A 48 7.35 -2.76 0.56
CA LEU A 48 6.29 -1.91 1.10
C LEU A 48 5.64 -2.55 2.31
N LEU A 49 5.39 -3.84 2.25
CA LEU A 49 4.78 -4.55 3.37
C LEU A 49 5.70 -4.56 4.59
N GLU A 50 7.01 -4.70 4.36
CA GLU A 50 7.96 -4.59 5.46
C GLU A 50 7.96 -3.20 6.07
N ARG A 51 7.80 -2.18 5.26
CA ARG A 51 7.75 -0.81 5.74
C ARG A 51 6.50 -0.58 6.58
N VAL A 52 5.37 -1.11 6.12
CA VAL A 52 4.12 -1.04 6.88
C VAL A 52 4.34 -1.63 8.27
N ARG A 53 5.00 -2.77 8.33
CA ARG A 53 5.27 -3.43 9.58
C ARG A 53 6.20 -2.61 10.46
N ALA A 54 7.24 -2.06 9.86
CA ALA A 54 8.22 -1.27 10.60
C ALA A 54 7.62 -0.02 11.20
N LEU A 55 6.59 0.53 10.56
CA LEU A 55 5.91 1.72 11.07
C LEU A 55 4.87 1.39 12.13
N GLY A 56 4.69 0.12 12.43
CA GLY A 56 3.71 -0.29 13.43
C GLY A 56 2.27 -0.24 12.96
N LEU A 57 2.08 -0.19 11.66
CA LEU A 57 0.74 -0.20 11.09
C LEU A 57 0.25 -1.63 10.96
N GLU A 58 -1.06 -1.79 11.03
CA GLU A 58 -1.67 -3.09 10.88
C GLU A 58 -2.20 -3.26 9.47
N LEU A 59 -1.80 -4.34 8.82
CA LEU A 59 -2.22 -4.63 7.47
C LEU A 59 -3.61 -5.24 7.49
N LEU A 60 -4.54 -4.64 6.77
CA LEU A 60 -5.89 -5.14 6.68
C LEU A 60 -6.13 -5.94 5.41
N SER A 61 -5.61 -5.47 4.30
CA SER A 61 -5.80 -6.20 3.05
C SER A 61 -4.77 -5.77 2.02
N VAL A 62 -4.49 -6.69 1.11
CA VAL A 62 -3.68 -6.42 -0.07
C VAL A 62 -4.48 -6.95 -1.25
N ARG A 63 -4.79 -6.08 -2.20
CA ARG A 63 -5.60 -6.45 -3.34
C ARG A 63 -4.90 -6.02 -4.61
N ARG A 64 -4.97 -6.86 -5.59
CA ARG A 64 -4.56 -6.47 -6.92
C ARG A 64 -5.75 -5.78 -7.55
N SER A 65 -5.57 -4.56 -7.94
CA SER A 65 -6.65 -3.78 -8.51
C SER A 65 -6.41 -3.57 -10.00
N GLY A 66 -7.37 -3.12 -10.59
CA GLY A 66 -7.31 -2.87 -11.98
C GLY A 66 -7.42 -4.08 -12.78
N LEU A 67 -7.75 -4.62 -12.64
CA LEU A 67 -7.70 -5.48 -13.33
C LEU A 67 -8.03 -5.98 -14.35
N SER A 68 -7.76 -6.22 -14.55
CA SER A 68 -7.68 -6.69 -15.56
C SER A 68 -8.28 -7.68 -15.93
N PRO A 69 -8.61 -7.85 -16.64
CA PRO A 69 -9.45 -8.61 -17.11
C PRO A 69 -9.22 -9.87 -17.24
N PRO A 70 -9.55 -10.34 -17.26
CA PRO A 70 -9.38 -11.21 -17.32
C PRO A 70 -9.27 -11.77 -18.22
N ASP A 71 -9.07 -11.60 -18.30
CA ASP A 71 -8.97 -11.97 -19.07
C ASP A 71 -9.08 -12.51 -19.26
#